data_14481ddd2ab8a4b6074b1a2b804d3d96
#
_entry.id   14481ddd2ab8a4b6074b1a2b804d3d96
#
_cell.length_a   1.000
_cell.length_b   1.000
_cell.length_c   1.000
_cell.angle_alpha   90.00
_cell.angle_beta   90.00
_cell.angle_gamma   90.00
#
_symmetry.space_group_name_H-M   'P 1'
#
loop_
_entity.id
_entity.type
_entity.pdbx_description
1 polymer ?
#
loop_
_entity_poly.entity_id
_entity_poly.type
_entity_poly.pdbx_seq_one_letter_code
_entity_poly.pdbx_strand_id
1 'polypeptide(L)'
;MIHENYYKPTILGEICENNSGIAALRIAVASINKVCLDVWAAQLFLNDVPENVHCNLSPFMRPTKSDYLSFAHELNKIISENINPKFFEGRVERFSLAHHADGSVERKSKGTITLLVEWLFASSGIAEADLAEVRREVIEPLRKVRRERQPGTHSVIKNEFDVKYTDRRRQLLRDAAFAIGNILFILLSFPGAPQIRLPKWFEEGHIEVI
;
A
#
# COMPACT_ATOMS: atom_id res chain seq x y z
N MET A 1 12.82 29.01 6.67
CA MET A 1 11.50 29.17 6.05
C MET A 1 10.58 28.18 6.74
N ILE A 2 9.46 28.61 7.32
CA ILE A 2 8.50 27.74 8.00
C ILE A 2 7.61 27.12 6.91
N HIS A 3 7.40 25.81 6.97
CA HIS A 3 6.55 25.12 6.01
C HIS A 3 5.10 25.60 6.08
N GLU A 4 4.42 25.76 4.95
CA GLU A 4 3.07 26.32 4.86
C GLU A 4 2.05 25.55 5.69
N ASN A 5 2.12 24.21 5.68
CA ASN A 5 1.24 23.33 6.47
C ASN A 5 1.45 23.43 7.98
N TYR A 6 2.55 24.04 8.45
CA TYR A 6 2.74 24.39 9.83
C TYR A 6 2.28 25.82 10.13
N TYR A 7 2.59 26.74 9.22
CA TYR A 7 2.29 28.17 9.40
C TYR A 7 0.78 28.44 9.42
N LYS A 8 0.05 27.86 8.46
CA LYS A 8 -1.40 28.05 8.32
C LYS A 8 -2.18 27.64 9.57
N PRO A 9 -2.10 26.37 10.06
CA PRO A 9 -2.87 25.97 11.23
C PRO A 9 -2.36 26.59 12.53
N THR A 10 -1.03 26.78 12.68
CA THR A 10 -0.42 27.17 13.94
C THR A 10 -0.44 28.69 14.15
N ILE A 11 -0.26 29.46 13.09
CA ILE A 11 -0.13 30.92 13.17
C ILE A 11 -1.41 31.62 12.70
N LEU A 12 -2.02 31.14 11.62
CA LEU A 12 -3.23 31.75 11.06
C LEU A 12 -4.54 31.12 11.58
N GLY A 13 -4.46 29.96 12.26
CA GLY A 13 -5.66 29.23 12.70
C GLY A 13 -6.48 28.64 11.56
N GLU A 14 -5.91 28.54 10.36
CA GLU A 14 -6.58 27.95 9.20
C GLU A 14 -6.57 26.43 9.29
N ILE A 15 -7.72 25.79 9.00
CA ILE A 15 -7.80 24.33 8.90
C ILE A 15 -7.14 23.91 7.60
N CYS A 16 -5.95 23.28 7.68
CA CYS A 16 -5.31 22.68 6.53
C CYS A 16 -5.78 21.24 6.36
N GLU A 17 -6.14 20.87 5.14
CA GLU A 17 -6.42 19.49 4.80
C GLU A 17 -5.13 18.67 4.94
N ASN A 18 -5.22 17.52 5.62
CA ASN A 18 -4.09 16.60 5.74
C ASN A 18 -4.02 15.74 4.47
N ASN A 19 -3.23 16.19 3.50
CA ASN A 19 -2.98 15.50 2.23
C ASN A 19 -1.70 14.65 2.24
N SER A 20 -1.25 14.22 3.43
CA SER A 20 -0.06 13.37 3.56
C SER A 20 -0.24 11.99 2.95
N GLY A 21 0.87 11.35 2.55
CA GLY A 21 0.86 9.97 2.04
C GLY A 21 0.23 8.96 3.01
N ILE A 22 0.35 9.18 4.32
CA ILE A 22 -0.31 8.34 5.34
C ILE A 22 -1.82 8.58 5.38
N ALA A 23 -2.26 9.84 5.26
CA ALA A 23 -3.69 10.16 5.16
C ALA A 23 -4.30 9.55 3.89
N ALA A 24 -3.58 9.60 2.76
CA ALA A 24 -3.99 8.94 1.52
C ALA A 24 -4.15 7.43 1.69
N LEU A 25 -3.18 6.74 2.30
CA LEU A 25 -3.28 5.31 2.60
C LEU A 25 -4.49 4.99 3.48
N ARG A 26 -4.74 5.80 4.50
CA ARG A 26 -5.87 5.61 5.43
C ARG A 26 -7.20 5.72 4.72
N ILE A 27 -7.40 6.77 3.91
CA ILE A 27 -8.61 6.97 3.12
C ILE A 27 -8.79 5.82 2.13
N ALA A 28 -7.74 5.45 1.41
CA ALA A 28 -7.81 4.40 0.41
C ALA A 28 -8.15 3.04 1.02
N VAL A 29 -7.48 2.61 2.10
CA VAL A 29 -7.73 1.32 2.77
C VAL A 29 -9.16 1.24 3.30
N ALA A 30 -9.64 2.28 4.02
CA ALA A 30 -11.00 2.31 4.54
C ALA A 30 -12.05 2.30 3.40
N SER A 31 -11.81 3.06 2.34
CA SER A 31 -12.70 3.09 1.17
C SER A 31 -12.72 1.77 0.41
N ILE A 32 -11.57 1.12 0.22
CA ILE A 32 -11.47 -0.21 -0.38
C ILE A 32 -12.26 -1.23 0.45
N ASN A 33 -12.09 -1.24 1.77
CA ASN A 33 -12.84 -2.13 2.65
C ASN A 33 -14.35 -1.93 2.52
N LYS A 34 -14.80 -0.67 2.44
CA LYS A 34 -16.21 -0.35 2.24
C LYS A 34 -16.72 -0.87 0.88
N VAL A 35 -16.01 -0.60 -0.22
CA VAL A 35 -16.38 -1.12 -1.56
C VAL A 35 -16.44 -2.65 -1.53
N CYS A 36 -15.42 -3.30 -0.95
CA CYS A 36 -15.35 -4.76 -0.92
C CYS A 36 -16.44 -5.39 -0.05
N LEU A 37 -16.84 -4.75 1.05
CA LEU A 37 -17.98 -5.20 1.85
C LEU A 37 -19.29 -5.08 1.08
N ASP A 38 -19.52 -3.97 0.38
CA ASP A 38 -20.76 -3.73 -0.34
C ASP A 38 -20.90 -4.65 -1.57
N VAL A 39 -19.80 -4.90 -2.30
CA VAL A 39 -19.83 -5.68 -3.55
C VAL A 39 -19.63 -7.18 -3.30
N TRP A 40 -18.76 -7.57 -2.38
CA TRP A 40 -18.34 -8.96 -2.17
C TRP A 40 -18.61 -9.49 -0.77
N ALA A 41 -19.26 -8.74 0.11
CA ALA A 41 -19.56 -9.09 1.51
C ALA A 41 -18.33 -9.52 2.34
N ALA A 42 -17.13 -8.99 1.97
CA ALA A 42 -15.88 -9.31 2.65
C ALA A 42 -14.89 -8.13 2.55
N GLN A 43 -14.09 -7.91 3.58
CA GLN A 43 -13.05 -6.88 3.57
C GLN A 43 -11.77 -7.37 2.90
N LEU A 44 -11.18 -6.54 2.02
CA LEU A 44 -9.88 -6.82 1.40
C LEU A 44 -8.71 -6.64 2.37
N PHE A 45 -8.79 -5.66 3.26
CA PHE A 45 -7.80 -5.43 4.32
C PHE A 45 -8.38 -5.86 5.67
N LEU A 46 -7.57 -6.53 6.50
CA LEU A 46 -7.96 -7.01 7.81
C LEU A 46 -8.35 -5.87 8.77
N ASN A 47 -7.63 -4.76 8.68
CA ASN A 47 -7.81 -3.60 9.55
C ASN A 47 -7.71 -2.31 8.74
N ASP A 48 -8.44 -1.29 9.17
CA ASP A 48 -8.22 0.07 8.71
C ASP A 48 -6.91 0.63 9.28
N VAL A 49 -6.33 1.61 8.60
CA VAL A 49 -5.10 2.27 9.08
C VAL A 49 -5.47 3.22 10.23
N PRO A 50 -4.95 3.01 11.46
CA PRO A 50 -5.33 3.80 12.63
C PRO A 50 -4.92 5.28 12.50
N GLU A 51 -5.61 6.16 13.23
CA GLU A 51 -5.29 7.59 13.25
C GLU A 51 -3.90 7.87 13.83
N ASN A 52 -3.57 7.18 14.91
CA ASN A 52 -2.26 7.25 15.55
C ASN A 52 -1.33 6.20 14.93
N VAL A 53 -0.82 6.50 13.74
CA VAL A 53 0.16 5.64 13.09
C VAL A 53 1.47 5.67 13.88
N HIS A 54 2.08 4.50 14.05
CA HIS A 54 3.33 4.33 14.79
C HIS A 54 4.37 5.40 14.46
N CYS A 55 5.12 5.82 15.50
CA CYS A 55 6.20 6.81 15.37
C CYS A 55 7.21 6.50 14.23
N ASN A 56 7.35 5.23 13.85
CA ASN A 56 8.20 4.79 12.75
C ASN A 56 7.73 5.22 11.34
N LEU A 57 6.50 5.74 11.20
CA LEU A 57 6.00 6.36 9.97
C LEU A 57 6.04 7.89 10.02
N SER A 58 6.58 8.45 11.12
CA SER A 58 6.73 9.89 11.30
C SER A 58 7.65 10.51 10.24
N PRO A 59 7.35 11.70 9.72
CA PRO A 59 8.22 12.43 8.82
C PRO A 59 9.56 12.84 9.47
N PHE A 60 9.64 12.90 10.79
CA PHE A 60 10.81 13.36 11.56
C PHE A 60 11.82 12.27 11.92
N MET A 61 11.89 11.21 11.14
CA MET A 61 12.88 10.14 11.37
C MET A 61 14.29 10.57 10.91
N ARG A 62 15.29 10.05 11.63
CA ARG A 62 16.69 10.25 11.24
C ARG A 62 16.96 9.54 9.90
N PRO A 63 17.80 10.13 9.02
CA PRO A 63 18.16 9.51 7.75
C PRO A 63 19.21 8.41 7.95
N THR A 64 18.83 7.37 8.70
CA THR A 64 19.69 6.21 8.93
C THR A 64 19.11 4.97 8.24
N LYS A 65 19.98 4.03 7.91
CA LYS A 65 19.59 2.76 7.32
C LYS A 65 18.60 2.00 8.22
N SER A 66 18.85 1.99 9.54
CA SER A 66 17.99 1.31 10.51
C SER A 66 16.57 1.91 10.53
N ASP A 67 16.47 3.25 10.58
CA ASP A 67 15.18 3.93 10.63
C ASP A 67 14.42 3.74 9.31
N TYR A 68 15.12 3.75 8.16
CA TYR A 68 14.53 3.44 6.86
C TYR A 68 13.95 2.01 6.80
N LEU A 69 14.69 1.02 7.31
CA LEU A 69 14.22 -0.36 7.33
C LEU A 69 13.04 -0.56 8.26
N SER A 70 13.05 0.10 9.42
CA SER A 70 11.90 0.12 10.34
C SER A 70 10.67 0.74 9.69
N PHE A 71 10.84 1.85 8.96
CA PHE A 71 9.79 2.47 8.17
C PHE A 71 9.22 1.52 7.10
N ALA A 72 10.09 0.90 6.30
CA ALA A 72 9.67 -0.03 5.26
C ALA A 72 8.93 -1.25 5.84
N HIS A 73 9.33 -1.72 7.02
CA HIS A 73 8.67 -2.80 7.73
C HIS A 73 7.26 -2.40 8.18
N GLU A 74 7.09 -1.23 8.81
CA GLU A 74 5.77 -0.75 9.23
C GLU A 74 4.86 -0.47 8.03
N LEU A 75 5.39 0.11 6.96
CA LEU A 75 4.63 0.32 5.73
C LEU A 75 4.17 -1.01 5.12
N ASN A 76 5.03 -2.05 5.13
CA ASN A 76 4.65 -3.38 4.66
C ASN A 76 3.53 -4.02 5.51
N LYS A 77 3.52 -3.81 6.83
CA LYS A 77 2.42 -4.28 7.69
C LYS A 77 1.08 -3.66 7.28
N ILE A 78 1.06 -2.36 6.97
CA ILE A 78 -0.15 -1.65 6.57
C ILE A 78 -0.68 -2.16 5.22
N ILE A 79 0.21 -2.49 4.27
CA ILE A 79 -0.20 -2.79 2.90
C ILE A 79 -0.25 -4.29 2.63
N SER A 80 0.88 -4.99 2.75
CA SER A 80 0.99 -6.38 2.29
C SER A 80 0.53 -7.41 3.32
N GLU A 81 0.85 -7.19 4.59
CA GLU A 81 0.48 -8.09 5.69
C GLU A 81 -0.97 -7.86 6.14
N ASN A 82 -1.51 -6.68 5.87
CA ASN A 82 -2.88 -6.32 6.15
C ASN A 82 -3.88 -6.87 5.11
N ILE A 83 -3.41 -7.39 3.97
CA ILE A 83 -4.29 -8.02 2.98
C ILE A 83 -4.88 -9.29 3.57
N ASN A 84 -6.21 -9.40 3.55
CA ASN A 84 -6.96 -10.53 4.09
C ASN A 84 -6.92 -11.73 3.13
N PRO A 85 -6.19 -12.81 3.44
CA PRO A 85 -6.13 -13.98 2.56
C PRO A 85 -7.47 -14.71 2.41
N LYS A 86 -8.39 -14.56 3.39
CA LYS A 86 -9.73 -15.14 3.34
C LYS A 86 -10.62 -14.46 2.30
N PHE A 87 -10.35 -13.19 1.98
CA PHE A 87 -11.05 -12.48 0.91
C PHE A 87 -10.99 -13.23 -0.43
N PHE A 88 -9.91 -13.94 -0.69
CA PHE A 88 -9.66 -14.62 -1.96
C PHE A 88 -10.26 -16.04 -2.02
N GLU A 89 -10.86 -16.56 -0.93
CA GLU A 89 -11.48 -17.87 -0.91
C GLU A 89 -12.66 -17.94 -1.89
N GLY A 90 -12.61 -18.93 -2.80
CA GLY A 90 -13.62 -19.10 -3.85
C GLY A 90 -13.52 -18.09 -5.00
N ARG A 91 -12.56 -17.13 -4.97
CA ARG A 91 -12.38 -16.12 -6.00
C ARG A 91 -11.16 -16.38 -6.88
N VAL A 92 -10.08 -16.87 -6.29
CA VAL A 92 -8.86 -17.28 -7.01
C VAL A 92 -8.23 -18.50 -6.35
N GLU A 93 -7.42 -19.25 -7.13
CA GLU A 93 -6.69 -20.42 -6.59
C GLU A 93 -5.57 -19.96 -5.64
N ARG A 94 -5.68 -20.35 -4.37
CA ARG A 94 -4.77 -19.93 -3.29
C ARG A 94 -3.43 -20.65 -3.26
N PHE A 95 -3.31 -21.73 -4.02
CA PHE A 95 -2.11 -22.57 -4.03
C PHE A 95 -1.56 -22.66 -5.43
N SER A 96 -0.26 -22.84 -5.52
CA SER A 96 0.44 -23.25 -6.73
C SER A 96 1.00 -24.65 -6.53
N LEU A 97 1.07 -25.42 -7.62
CA LEU A 97 1.74 -26.70 -7.63
C LEU A 97 3.17 -26.50 -8.10
N ALA A 98 4.13 -26.89 -7.27
CA ALA A 98 5.54 -26.95 -7.63
C ALA A 98 5.89 -28.41 -7.96
N HIS A 99 6.33 -28.66 -9.18
CA HIS A 99 6.81 -29.97 -9.61
C HIS A 99 8.31 -30.06 -9.38
N HIS A 100 8.74 -31.03 -8.60
CA HIS A 100 10.16 -31.30 -8.31
C HIS A 100 10.75 -32.32 -9.32
N ALA A 101 12.06 -32.30 -9.44
CA ALA A 101 12.79 -33.19 -10.36
C ALA A 101 12.63 -34.69 -10.03
N ASP A 102 12.29 -35.02 -8.81
CA ASP A 102 12.01 -36.39 -8.33
C ASP A 102 10.58 -36.86 -8.64
N GLY A 103 9.79 -36.05 -9.35
CA GLY A 103 8.38 -36.34 -9.68
C GLY A 103 7.40 -36.00 -8.56
N SER A 104 7.85 -35.55 -7.40
CA SER A 104 6.96 -35.10 -6.32
C SER A 104 6.30 -33.76 -6.66
N VAL A 105 5.09 -33.54 -6.13
CA VAL A 105 4.31 -32.31 -6.32
C VAL A 105 4.08 -31.67 -4.97
N GLU A 106 4.64 -30.49 -4.77
CA GLU A 106 4.43 -29.68 -3.56
C GLU A 106 3.32 -28.65 -3.79
N ARG A 107 2.37 -28.61 -2.86
CA ARG A 107 1.32 -27.57 -2.85
C ARG A 107 1.80 -26.38 -2.03
N LYS A 108 2.13 -25.27 -2.71
CA LYS A 108 2.69 -24.07 -2.09
C LYS A 108 1.65 -22.95 -2.03
N SER A 109 1.48 -22.35 -0.84
CA SER A 109 0.58 -21.20 -0.68
C SER A 109 1.11 -19.97 -1.42
N LYS A 110 0.24 -19.31 -2.19
CA LYS A 110 0.56 -18.04 -2.87
C LYS A 110 0.60 -16.91 -1.84
N GLY A 111 1.51 -15.95 -2.04
CA GLY A 111 1.57 -14.73 -1.23
C GLY A 111 0.39 -13.79 -1.51
N THR A 112 0.03 -12.98 -0.51
CA THR A 112 -1.13 -12.07 -0.56
C THR A 112 -1.11 -11.10 -1.74
N ILE A 113 0.05 -10.54 -2.11
CA ILE A 113 0.19 -9.69 -3.31
C ILE A 113 -0.10 -10.49 -4.59
N THR A 114 0.32 -11.75 -4.68
CA THR A 114 0.03 -12.59 -5.84
C THR A 114 -1.46 -12.87 -5.97
N LEU A 115 -2.12 -13.19 -4.85
CA LEU A 115 -3.56 -13.38 -4.80
C LEU A 115 -4.33 -12.12 -5.21
N LEU A 116 -3.90 -10.95 -4.71
CA LEU A 116 -4.46 -9.66 -5.09
C LEU A 116 -4.36 -9.40 -6.60
N VAL A 117 -3.18 -9.66 -7.19
CA VAL A 117 -2.95 -9.51 -8.63
C VAL A 117 -3.88 -10.40 -9.44
N GLU A 118 -3.90 -11.71 -9.13
CA GLU A 118 -4.73 -12.67 -9.86
C GLU A 118 -6.22 -12.32 -9.75
N TRP A 119 -6.66 -11.90 -8.56
CA TRP A 119 -8.03 -11.49 -8.34
C TRP A 119 -8.40 -10.21 -9.10
N LEU A 120 -7.57 -9.17 -9.03
CA LEU A 120 -7.80 -7.93 -9.76
C LEU A 120 -7.92 -8.19 -11.26
N PHE A 121 -7.01 -8.99 -11.84
CA PHE A 121 -7.04 -9.30 -13.27
C PHE A 121 -8.24 -10.16 -13.67
N ALA A 122 -8.64 -11.11 -12.83
CA ALA A 122 -9.79 -11.95 -13.11
C ALA A 122 -11.13 -11.21 -12.98
N SER A 123 -11.20 -10.21 -12.10
CA SER A 123 -12.47 -9.58 -11.69
C SER A 123 -12.71 -8.23 -12.36
N SER A 124 -11.67 -7.46 -12.67
CA SER A 124 -11.82 -6.04 -13.07
C SER A 124 -12.20 -5.81 -14.53
N GLY A 125 -12.14 -6.85 -15.39
CA GLY A 125 -12.36 -6.67 -16.82
C GLY A 125 -11.33 -5.73 -17.48
N ILE A 126 -10.17 -5.50 -16.83
CA ILE A 126 -9.08 -4.70 -17.37
C ILE A 126 -8.65 -5.26 -18.73
N ALA A 127 -8.60 -4.41 -19.74
CA ALA A 127 -8.17 -4.80 -21.06
C ALA A 127 -6.71 -5.32 -21.03
N GLU A 128 -6.39 -6.30 -21.86
CA GLU A 128 -5.04 -6.90 -21.91
C GLU A 128 -3.95 -5.84 -22.17
N ALA A 129 -4.29 -4.81 -22.94
CA ALA A 129 -3.40 -3.66 -23.21
C ALA A 129 -3.00 -2.90 -21.93
N ASP A 130 -3.90 -2.82 -20.93
CA ASP A 130 -3.71 -2.04 -19.71
C ASP A 130 -3.06 -2.86 -18.59
N LEU A 131 -2.94 -4.19 -18.73
CA LEU A 131 -2.34 -5.05 -17.72
C LEU A 131 -0.89 -4.68 -17.39
N ALA A 132 -0.12 -4.24 -18.38
CA ALA A 132 1.26 -3.81 -18.17
C ALA A 132 1.33 -2.54 -17.30
N GLU A 133 0.42 -1.60 -17.50
CA GLU A 133 0.31 -0.38 -16.71
C GLU A 133 -0.10 -0.68 -15.27
N VAL A 134 -1.13 -1.49 -15.06
CA VAL A 134 -1.55 -1.93 -13.71
C VAL A 134 -0.42 -2.64 -12.98
N ARG A 135 0.35 -3.48 -13.68
CA ARG A 135 1.54 -4.10 -13.07
C ARG A 135 2.56 -3.07 -12.61
N ARG A 136 2.85 -2.06 -13.42
CA ARG A 136 3.82 -1.01 -13.13
C ARG A 136 3.34 -0.10 -12.00
N GLU A 137 2.10 0.39 -12.08
CA GLU A 137 1.56 1.44 -11.20
C GLU A 137 1.00 0.88 -9.87
N VAL A 138 0.57 -0.37 -9.85
CA VAL A 138 -0.07 -0.97 -8.67
C VAL A 138 0.83 -2.04 -8.05
N ILE A 139 1.27 -3.01 -8.86
CA ILE A 139 1.88 -4.22 -8.29
C ILE A 139 3.34 -4.03 -7.91
N GLU A 140 4.14 -3.40 -8.78
CA GLU A 140 5.56 -3.20 -8.51
C GLU A 140 5.84 -2.31 -7.28
N PRO A 141 5.08 -1.22 -7.01
CA PRO A 141 5.23 -0.48 -5.75
C PRO A 141 4.98 -1.35 -4.51
N LEU A 142 3.95 -2.19 -4.50
CA LEU A 142 3.67 -3.09 -3.37
C LEU A 142 4.79 -4.12 -3.17
N ARG A 143 5.28 -4.70 -4.28
CA ARG A 143 6.43 -5.62 -4.25
C ARG A 143 7.71 -4.92 -3.79
N LYS A 144 7.92 -3.65 -4.18
CA LYS A 144 9.05 -2.84 -3.75
C LYS A 144 9.05 -2.65 -2.23
N VAL A 145 7.92 -2.28 -1.62
CA VAL A 145 7.79 -2.17 -0.17
C VAL A 145 8.18 -3.48 0.51
N ARG A 146 7.70 -4.62 -0.01
CA ARG A 146 8.02 -5.94 0.53
C ARG A 146 9.51 -6.30 0.39
N ARG A 147 10.16 -5.94 -0.71
CA ARG A 147 11.61 -6.15 -0.91
C ARG A 147 12.45 -5.28 0.02
N GLU A 148 12.09 -4.01 0.17
CA GLU A 148 12.83 -3.06 1.02
C GLU A 148 12.77 -3.42 2.51
N ARG A 149 11.74 -4.12 2.96
CA ARG A 149 11.63 -4.63 4.33
C ARG A 149 12.63 -5.76 4.64
N GLN A 150 13.13 -6.49 3.62
CA GLN A 150 13.96 -7.69 3.78
C GLN A 150 15.46 -7.39 3.59
N PRO A 151 16.16 -6.77 4.55
CA PRO A 151 17.60 -6.92 4.61
C PRO A 151 17.90 -8.33 5.13
N GLY A 152 18.92 -8.97 4.59
CA GLY A 152 19.32 -10.33 4.96
C GLY A 152 19.30 -10.53 6.49
N THR A 153 18.47 -11.45 6.94
CA THR A 153 18.10 -11.67 8.35
C THR A 153 19.25 -12.17 9.24
N HIS A 154 20.46 -12.32 8.70
CA HIS A 154 21.61 -12.91 9.40
C HIS A 154 22.86 -12.03 9.46
N SER A 155 22.79 -10.77 9.00
CA SER A 155 23.94 -9.86 9.10
C SER A 155 23.68 -8.76 10.12
N VAL A 156 24.65 -8.51 11.01
CA VAL A 156 24.67 -7.28 11.83
C VAL A 156 24.70 -6.11 10.87
N ILE A 157 23.57 -5.42 10.72
CA ILE A 157 23.46 -4.28 9.81
C ILE A 157 24.21 -3.11 10.44
N LYS A 158 25.32 -2.72 9.81
CA LYS A 158 25.99 -1.47 10.18
C LYS A 158 25.02 -0.31 9.91
N ASN A 159 24.67 0.42 10.96
CA ASN A 159 23.80 1.58 10.82
C ASN A 159 24.58 2.69 10.10
N GLU A 160 24.08 3.11 8.96
CA GLU A 160 24.67 4.12 8.09
C GLU A 160 23.77 5.36 8.11
N PHE A 161 24.38 6.54 8.25
CA PHE A 161 23.70 7.82 8.13
C PHE A 161 23.90 8.35 6.71
N ASP A 162 22.80 8.56 5.97
CA ASP A 162 22.83 9.10 4.62
C ASP A 162 21.50 9.74 4.28
N VAL A 163 21.54 10.99 3.80
CA VAL A 163 20.35 11.79 3.43
C VAL A 163 19.47 11.08 2.39
N LYS A 164 20.07 10.22 1.55
CA LYS A 164 19.33 9.39 0.57
C LYS A 164 18.20 8.56 1.19
N TYR A 165 18.30 8.17 2.48
CA TYR A 165 17.24 7.41 3.14
C TYR A 165 15.97 8.24 3.35
N THR A 166 16.08 9.57 3.46
CA THR A 166 14.91 10.46 3.49
C THR A 166 14.17 10.44 2.15
N ASP A 167 14.89 10.57 1.04
CA ASP A 167 14.28 10.58 -0.30
C ASP A 167 13.71 9.22 -0.67
N ARG A 168 14.45 8.14 -0.34
CA ARG A 168 13.94 6.76 -0.54
C ARG A 168 12.66 6.50 0.24
N ARG A 169 12.56 6.98 1.48
CA ARG A 169 11.36 6.85 2.31
C ARG A 169 10.19 7.61 1.70
N ARG A 170 10.41 8.87 1.32
CA ARG A 170 9.40 9.70 0.64
C ARG A 170 8.88 9.02 -0.62
N GLN A 171 9.78 8.57 -1.45
CA GLN A 171 9.41 7.89 -2.70
C GLN A 171 8.65 6.58 -2.44
N LEU A 172 9.10 5.77 -1.46
CA LEU A 172 8.44 4.51 -1.12
C LEU A 172 7.01 4.73 -0.60
N LEU A 173 6.80 5.75 0.24
CA LEU A 173 5.47 6.11 0.75
C LEU A 173 4.57 6.64 -0.37
N ARG A 174 5.10 7.52 -1.23
CA ARG A 174 4.36 8.05 -2.37
C ARG A 174 3.92 6.93 -3.30
N ASP A 175 4.85 6.08 -3.74
CA ASP A 175 4.57 4.97 -4.64
C ASP A 175 3.51 4.03 -4.05
N ALA A 176 3.59 3.74 -2.74
CA ALA A 176 2.64 2.90 -2.04
C ALA A 176 1.25 3.55 -1.95
N ALA A 177 1.18 4.84 -1.61
CA ALA A 177 -0.10 5.57 -1.52
C ALA A 177 -0.80 5.63 -2.88
N PHE A 178 -0.06 5.92 -3.95
CA PHE A 178 -0.61 5.89 -5.32
C PHE A 178 -1.07 4.49 -5.72
N ALA A 179 -0.28 3.44 -5.42
CA ALA A 179 -0.67 2.07 -5.76
C ALA A 179 -1.98 1.65 -5.08
N ILE A 180 -2.15 1.95 -3.79
CA ILE A 180 -3.40 1.65 -3.06
C ILE A 180 -4.55 2.54 -3.56
N GLY A 181 -4.28 3.82 -3.87
CA GLY A 181 -5.26 4.71 -4.50
C GLY A 181 -5.75 4.17 -5.86
N ASN A 182 -4.85 3.70 -6.71
CA ASN A 182 -5.20 3.11 -8.00
C ASN A 182 -6.05 1.83 -7.83
N ILE A 183 -5.76 1.00 -6.84
CA ILE A 183 -6.64 -0.14 -6.51
C ILE A 183 -8.06 0.37 -6.17
N LEU A 184 -8.17 1.41 -5.34
CA LEU A 184 -9.48 1.99 -5.01
C LEU A 184 -10.21 2.45 -6.27
N PHE A 185 -9.57 3.20 -7.18
CA PHE A 185 -10.21 3.66 -8.41
C PHE A 185 -10.65 2.52 -9.31
N ILE A 186 -9.84 1.45 -9.43
CA ILE A 186 -10.25 0.22 -10.13
C ILE A 186 -11.51 -0.35 -9.48
N LEU A 187 -11.57 -0.44 -8.15
CA LEU A 187 -12.70 -1.03 -7.45
C LEU A 187 -13.96 -0.16 -7.52
N LEU A 188 -13.82 1.16 -7.55
CA LEU A 188 -14.95 2.09 -7.73
C LEU A 188 -15.59 1.98 -9.12
N SER A 189 -14.88 1.45 -10.12
CA SER A 189 -15.44 1.21 -11.46
C SER A 189 -16.31 -0.05 -11.55
N PHE A 190 -16.35 -0.90 -10.52
CA PHE A 190 -17.15 -2.12 -10.53
C PHE A 190 -18.66 -1.82 -10.47
N PRO A 191 -19.47 -2.63 -11.17
CA PRO A 191 -20.92 -2.58 -11.02
C PRO A 191 -21.35 -2.81 -9.56
N GLY A 192 -22.17 -1.92 -9.02
CA GLY A 192 -22.62 -2.00 -7.63
C GLY A 192 -21.66 -1.39 -6.60
N ALA A 193 -20.55 -0.82 -7.03
CA ALA A 193 -19.68 -0.06 -6.12
C ALA A 193 -20.43 1.13 -5.51
N PRO A 194 -20.29 1.39 -4.20
CA PRO A 194 -20.93 2.52 -3.55
C PRO A 194 -20.33 3.84 -4.02
N GLN A 195 -21.13 4.89 -4.01
CA GLN A 195 -20.60 6.24 -4.18
C GLN A 195 -19.84 6.65 -2.91
N ILE A 196 -18.53 6.83 -3.03
CA ILE A 196 -17.65 7.28 -1.94
C ILE A 196 -17.23 8.71 -2.26
N ARG A 197 -17.47 9.62 -1.32
CA ARG A 197 -16.94 10.98 -1.43
C ARG A 197 -15.50 11.00 -0.97
N LEU A 198 -14.59 11.19 -1.90
CA LEU A 198 -13.17 11.36 -1.62
C LEU A 198 -12.82 12.86 -1.49
N PRO A 199 -11.79 13.21 -0.72
CA PRO A 199 -11.26 14.57 -0.72
C PRO A 199 -10.72 14.94 -2.11
N LYS A 200 -10.91 16.19 -2.52
CA LYS A 200 -10.49 16.67 -3.85
C LYS A 200 -9.00 16.46 -4.11
N TRP A 201 -8.15 16.74 -3.11
CA TRP A 201 -6.71 16.53 -3.21
C TRP A 201 -6.34 15.06 -3.47
N PHE A 202 -7.15 14.11 -2.95
CA PHE A 202 -6.93 12.67 -3.19
C PHE A 202 -7.31 12.30 -4.63
N GLU A 203 -8.45 12.78 -5.13
CA GLU A 203 -8.91 12.56 -6.51
C GLU A 203 -7.94 13.16 -7.55
N GLU A 204 -7.37 14.33 -7.25
CA GLU A 204 -6.40 15.02 -8.11
C GLU A 204 -4.96 14.48 -7.95
N GLY A 205 -4.73 13.51 -7.05
CA GLY A 205 -3.40 12.95 -6.79
C GLY A 205 -2.44 13.93 -6.11
N HIS A 206 -2.93 14.98 -5.46
CA HIS A 206 -2.11 15.96 -4.74
C HIS A 206 -1.69 15.44 -3.36
N ILE A 207 -0.89 14.37 -3.36
CA ILE A 207 -0.38 13.72 -2.14
C ILE A 207 0.99 14.31 -1.79
N GLU A 208 1.06 14.97 -0.64
CA GLU A 208 2.32 15.48 -0.09
C GLU A 208 3.04 14.38 0.69
N VAL A 209 4.32 14.21 0.43
CA VAL A 209 5.20 13.32 1.17
C VAL A 209 6.34 14.17 1.75
N ILE A 210 6.12 14.62 2.97
CA ILE A 210 7.06 15.46 3.74
C ILE A 210 8.17 14.59 4.35
#